data_09f21cb3ace55dba821cac43800a4390
#
_entry.id   09f21cb3ace55dba821cac43800a4390
#
_cell.length_a   1.000
_cell.length_b   1.000
_cell.length_c   1.000
_cell.angle_alpha   90.00
_cell.angle_beta   90.00
_cell.angle_gamma   90.00
#
_symmetry.space_group_name_H-M   'P 1'
#
loop_
_entity.id
_entity.type
_entity.pdbx_description
1 polymer ?
#
loop_
_entity_poly.entity_id
_entity_poly.type
_entity_poly.pdbx_seq_one_letter_code
_entity_poly.pdbx_strand_id
1 'polypeptide(L)'
;MNDLLKAYKTQIIIVCAAVFAFAFSACGDASEFGAGAAGSSPTPEPAATEEVTSNLQPEATPTNTPVPPAAGHIVFVSSRDGQMNLYSTSPDGATVTRLTSTASEDSDPRLSPDGSKVAFVSNLGGNTDIYVLDLISNLVTRVTDAPDKDSAPSWSPDGQRLAFESFRDGNFEIYVTNIDGSNQIRLTNDPAGDNNPVWSPTSDEIVFTSNRFGNADLFLLNLNGTVDTLTTNPGPDNNPAWSPDGTRIAYQIFSSDVSQICLIDRFTKTQNCLTQNMDVYEAPVWSPNGLWLAVTSSQTASIALFNAQDNSTIQIYQQGIEPRGEPAWSPDGLRLVFQAQVDGSLELFTALIATNEVNRITSVGGTNGSPLWTGQ
;
A
#
# COMPACT_ATOMS: atom_id res chain seq x y z
N MET A 1 33.05 5.68 -18.09
CA MET A 1 31.90 5.48 -17.16
C MET A 1 32.38 5.35 -15.71
N ASN A 2 33.65 5.01 -15.44
CA ASN A 2 34.18 4.93 -14.06
C ASN A 2 34.72 6.25 -13.48
N ASP A 3 34.98 7.27 -14.32
CA ASP A 3 35.56 8.55 -13.87
C ASP A 3 34.50 9.60 -13.50
N LEU A 4 33.24 9.43 -13.94
CA LEU A 4 32.11 10.28 -13.56
C LEU A 4 31.54 9.95 -12.17
N LEU A 5 31.70 8.72 -11.69
CA LEU A 5 31.29 8.26 -10.37
C LEU A 5 32.27 8.68 -9.25
N LYS A 6 33.51 9.03 -9.58
CA LYS A 6 34.49 9.54 -8.61
C LYS A 6 34.32 11.03 -8.35
N ALA A 7 33.87 11.79 -9.33
CA ALA A 7 33.64 13.24 -9.17
C ALA A 7 32.42 13.55 -8.31
N TYR A 8 31.42 12.68 -8.27
CA TYR A 8 30.20 12.87 -7.48
C TYR A 8 30.37 12.59 -5.96
N LYS A 9 31.32 11.71 -5.61
CA LYS A 9 31.60 11.42 -4.18
C LYS A 9 32.43 12.48 -3.46
N THR A 10 33.13 13.34 -4.18
CA THR A 10 33.98 14.38 -3.58
C THR A 10 33.24 15.70 -3.30
N GLN A 11 32.08 15.92 -3.93
CA GLN A 11 31.27 17.13 -3.68
C GLN A 11 30.31 17.02 -2.49
N ILE A 12 29.97 15.80 -2.04
CA ILE A 12 29.05 15.59 -0.90
C ILE A 12 29.75 15.78 0.47
N ILE A 13 31.06 15.72 0.54
CA ILE A 13 31.81 15.85 1.80
C ILE A 13 32.09 17.32 2.19
N ILE A 14 31.94 18.28 1.28
CA ILE A 14 32.25 19.72 1.54
C ILE A 14 31.02 20.53 1.99
N VAL A 15 29.79 20.04 1.87
CA VAL A 15 28.58 20.78 2.25
C VAL A 15 28.11 20.50 3.69
N CYS A 16 28.61 19.47 4.37
CA CYS A 16 28.21 19.14 5.75
C CYS A 16 29.04 19.80 6.85
N ALA A 17 30.03 20.67 6.55
CA ALA A 17 30.91 21.25 7.54
C ALA A 17 30.66 22.76 7.87
N ALA A 18 29.58 23.37 7.37
CA ALA A 18 29.38 24.83 7.47
C ALA A 18 28.10 25.29 8.22
N VAL A 19 27.43 24.43 9.00
CA VAL A 19 26.19 24.81 9.74
C VAL A 19 26.27 24.51 11.25
N PHE A 20 27.47 24.54 11.87
CA PHE A 20 27.61 24.50 13.34
C PHE A 20 28.53 25.60 13.83
N ALA A 21 28.10 26.85 13.78
CA ALA A 21 28.67 27.94 14.62
C ALA A 21 27.76 29.15 14.51
N PHE A 22 26.78 29.31 15.38
CA PHE A 22 26.29 30.62 15.85
C PHE A 22 25.07 30.39 16.77
N ALA A 23 25.33 30.29 18.08
CA ALA A 23 24.44 30.76 19.14
C ALA A 23 25.03 30.43 20.53
N PHE A 24 25.96 31.24 20.98
CA PHE A 24 26.21 31.44 22.41
C PHE A 24 26.64 32.88 22.57
N SER A 25 25.80 33.77 23.08
CA SER A 25 26.10 34.88 23.94
C SER A 25 24.86 35.73 24.17
N ALA A 26 24.38 35.72 25.38
CA ALA A 26 23.95 36.89 26.13
C ALA A 26 23.40 36.45 27.49
N CYS A 27 24.28 36.44 28.46
CA CYS A 27 23.97 36.60 29.87
C CYS A 27 23.78 38.09 30.15
N GLY A 28 22.76 38.46 30.93
CA GLY A 28 22.54 39.84 31.40
C GLY A 28 21.73 39.80 32.68
N ASP A 29 22.43 40.12 33.77
CA ASP A 29 21.95 40.32 35.12
C ASP A 29 20.91 41.45 35.29
N ALA A 30 20.08 41.36 36.34
CA ALA A 30 19.92 42.34 37.42
C ALA A 30 18.60 42.14 38.19
N SER A 31 18.67 41.69 39.40
CA SER A 31 18.46 42.36 40.71
C SER A 31 17.17 43.19 40.92
N GLU A 32 16.49 42.75 41.96
CA GLU A 32 16.04 43.45 43.17
C GLU A 32 14.62 44.03 43.25
N PHE A 33 14.13 43.79 44.48
CA PHE A 33 13.10 44.45 45.32
C PHE A 33 11.72 43.81 45.37
N GLY A 34 11.40 43.30 46.57
CA GLY A 34 10.45 43.82 47.48
C GLY A 34 9.86 42.78 48.45
N ALA A 35 10.17 42.96 49.73
CA ALA A 35 9.65 42.17 50.85
C ALA A 35 8.19 42.52 51.16
N GLY A 36 7.40 41.50 51.61
CA GLY A 36 6.06 41.72 52.09
C GLY A 36 5.41 40.51 52.76
N ALA A 37 5.53 40.52 54.10
CA ALA A 37 4.59 40.02 55.12
C ALA A 37 4.18 38.54 55.17
N ALA A 38 4.47 37.97 56.34
CA ALA A 38 4.08 36.70 56.89
C ALA A 38 2.57 36.47 57.05
N GLY A 39 2.13 35.29 56.64
CA GLY A 39 0.81 34.73 57.01
C GLY A 39 1.01 33.26 57.43
N SER A 40 0.69 32.99 58.69
CA SER A 40 0.84 31.69 59.37
C SER A 40 0.00 30.60 58.70
N SER A 41 0.65 29.54 58.35
CA SER A 41 0.03 28.28 57.88
C SER A 41 -0.29 27.36 59.07
N PRO A 42 -1.42 26.68 59.10
CA PRO A 42 -1.65 25.62 60.08
C PRO A 42 -1.05 24.34 59.60
N THR A 43 -0.47 23.61 60.51
CA THR A 43 0.14 22.26 60.39
C THR A 43 -0.93 21.25 60.01
N PRO A 44 -0.77 20.42 58.95
CA PRO A 44 -1.65 19.29 58.74
C PRO A 44 -1.23 18.09 59.60
N GLU A 45 -2.22 17.47 60.20
CA GLU A 45 -2.25 16.22 60.94
C GLU A 45 -1.78 15.05 60.02
N PRO A 46 -1.07 14.04 60.51
CA PRO A 46 -0.59 12.94 59.70
C PRO A 46 -1.76 12.03 59.29
N ALA A 47 -2.00 11.93 57.99
CA ALA A 47 -2.93 10.97 57.42
C ALA A 47 -2.43 9.54 57.59
N ALA A 48 -3.34 8.67 58.00
CA ALA A 48 -3.13 7.25 58.14
C ALA A 48 -2.65 6.60 56.83
N THR A 49 -1.58 5.84 56.91
CA THR A 49 -1.07 4.95 55.86
C THR A 49 -2.06 3.82 55.64
N GLU A 50 -2.87 3.87 54.61
CA GLU A 50 -3.54 2.69 54.06
C GLU A 50 -2.49 1.82 53.37
N GLU A 51 -2.24 0.62 53.87
CA GLU A 51 -1.54 -0.43 53.15
C GLU A 51 -2.31 -0.84 51.94
N VAL A 52 -1.88 -0.35 50.75
CA VAL A 52 -2.33 -0.87 49.45
C VAL A 52 -1.65 -2.25 49.30
N THR A 53 -2.35 -3.29 49.70
CA THR A 53 -2.03 -4.67 49.30
C THR A 53 -2.22 -4.77 47.81
N SER A 54 -1.14 -4.69 47.05
CA SER A 54 -1.11 -4.97 45.63
C SER A 54 -1.46 -6.45 45.40
N ASN A 55 -2.71 -6.69 45.04
CA ASN A 55 -3.17 -7.98 44.58
C ASN A 55 -2.62 -8.14 43.13
N LEU A 56 -1.35 -8.57 43.03
CA LEU A 56 -0.76 -9.02 41.79
C LEU A 56 -1.46 -10.33 41.39
N GLN A 57 -2.56 -10.20 40.66
CA GLN A 57 -3.12 -11.31 39.93
C GLN A 57 -2.05 -11.81 38.96
N PRO A 58 -1.69 -13.11 38.94
CA PRO A 58 -0.68 -13.61 38.00
C PRO A 58 -1.13 -13.26 36.58
N GLU A 59 -0.26 -12.56 35.88
CA GLU A 59 -0.42 -12.35 34.43
C GLU A 59 -0.70 -13.69 33.79
N ALA A 60 -1.84 -13.77 33.10
CA ALA A 60 -2.21 -14.97 32.34
C ALA A 60 -1.08 -15.24 31.35
N THR A 61 -0.38 -16.34 31.55
CA THR A 61 0.60 -16.87 30.59
C THR A 61 -0.11 -16.89 29.22
N PRO A 62 0.46 -16.27 28.17
CA PRO A 62 -0.18 -16.28 26.86
C PRO A 62 -0.42 -17.74 26.46
N THR A 63 -1.66 -18.15 26.43
CA THR A 63 -2.06 -19.45 25.88
C THR A 63 -1.65 -19.42 24.42
N ASN A 64 -0.65 -20.23 24.09
CA ASN A 64 -0.15 -20.41 22.74
C ASN A 64 -1.22 -21.16 21.93
N THR A 65 -2.31 -20.45 21.59
CA THR A 65 -3.34 -21.00 20.71
C THR A 65 -2.70 -21.21 19.35
N PRO A 66 -2.68 -22.42 18.81
CA PRO A 66 -2.07 -22.66 17.51
C PRO A 66 -2.72 -21.77 16.47
N VAL A 67 -1.91 -21.01 15.72
CA VAL A 67 -2.43 -20.25 14.58
C VAL A 67 -2.93 -21.25 13.54
N PRO A 68 -4.17 -21.12 13.04
CA PRO A 68 -4.71 -22.03 12.06
C PRO A 68 -3.85 -22.05 10.79
N PRO A 69 -3.79 -23.19 10.07
CA PRO A 69 -3.09 -23.26 8.80
C PRO A 69 -3.64 -22.18 7.83
N ALA A 70 -2.79 -21.67 6.95
CA ALA A 70 -3.20 -20.71 5.93
C ALA A 70 -4.23 -21.34 4.99
N ALA A 71 -5.36 -20.66 4.76
CA ALA A 71 -6.40 -21.08 3.84
C ALA A 71 -6.34 -20.30 2.53
N GLY A 72 -6.98 -20.81 1.47
CA GLY A 72 -7.08 -20.17 0.17
C GLY A 72 -5.91 -20.48 -0.76
N HIS A 73 -5.81 -19.71 -1.82
CA HIS A 73 -4.74 -19.79 -2.81
C HIS A 73 -4.09 -18.42 -2.99
N ILE A 74 -2.85 -18.42 -3.48
CA ILE A 74 -2.13 -17.22 -3.87
C ILE A 74 -2.09 -17.20 -5.40
N VAL A 75 -2.71 -16.17 -6.01
CA VAL A 75 -2.60 -15.90 -7.46
C VAL A 75 -1.47 -14.90 -7.67
N PHE A 76 -0.65 -15.13 -8.68
CA PHE A 76 0.52 -14.30 -8.95
C PHE A 76 0.91 -14.34 -10.43
N VAL A 77 1.74 -13.39 -10.84
CA VAL A 77 2.33 -13.34 -12.19
C VAL A 77 3.71 -13.98 -12.17
N SER A 78 4.02 -14.81 -13.18
CA SER A 78 5.33 -15.47 -13.28
C SER A 78 5.80 -15.62 -14.71
N SER A 79 7.11 -15.41 -14.92
CA SER A 79 7.78 -15.65 -16.22
C SER A 79 8.46 -17.03 -16.29
N ARG A 80 8.14 -17.97 -15.39
CA ARG A 80 8.79 -19.29 -15.29
C ARG A 80 8.78 -20.11 -16.57
N ASP A 81 7.78 -19.93 -17.42
CA ASP A 81 7.62 -20.61 -18.71
C ASP A 81 7.95 -19.70 -19.91
N GLY A 82 8.68 -18.61 -19.69
CA GLY A 82 9.20 -17.70 -20.71
C GLY A 82 8.42 -16.42 -20.91
N GLN A 83 7.09 -16.43 -20.70
CA GLN A 83 6.20 -15.26 -20.78
C GLN A 83 5.55 -15.02 -19.41
N MET A 84 5.23 -13.76 -19.13
CA MET A 84 4.50 -13.40 -17.91
C MET A 84 3.07 -13.92 -18.00
N ASN A 85 2.69 -14.86 -17.13
CA ASN A 85 1.36 -15.43 -17.07
C ASN A 85 0.86 -15.51 -15.63
N LEU A 86 -0.45 -15.68 -15.45
CA LEU A 86 -1.03 -15.90 -14.14
C LEU A 86 -0.86 -17.36 -13.71
N TYR A 87 -0.49 -17.53 -12.45
CA TYR A 87 -0.36 -18.80 -11.75
C TYR A 87 -1.07 -18.75 -10.41
N SER A 88 -1.42 -19.90 -9.88
CA SER A 88 -1.83 -20.05 -8.49
C SER A 88 -0.91 -20.99 -7.74
N THR A 89 -0.81 -20.80 -6.44
CA THR A 89 -0.10 -21.70 -5.52
C THR A 89 -0.85 -21.83 -4.21
N SER A 90 -0.66 -22.97 -3.52
CA SER A 90 -1.05 -23.08 -2.11
C SER A 90 -0.19 -22.14 -1.24
N PRO A 91 -0.67 -21.68 -0.08
CA PRO A 91 0.08 -20.75 0.78
C PRO A 91 1.41 -21.28 1.30
N ASP A 92 1.62 -22.59 1.26
CA ASP A 92 2.90 -23.26 1.59
C ASP A 92 3.81 -23.49 0.37
N GLY A 93 3.35 -23.12 -0.84
CA GLY A 93 4.10 -23.30 -2.08
C GLY A 93 4.14 -24.73 -2.61
N ALA A 94 3.42 -25.68 -2.01
CA ALA A 94 3.49 -27.10 -2.35
C ALA A 94 2.89 -27.43 -3.73
N THR A 95 1.91 -26.64 -4.18
CA THR A 95 1.23 -26.81 -5.47
C THR A 95 1.33 -25.53 -6.28
N VAL A 96 1.76 -25.62 -7.55
CA VAL A 96 1.75 -24.49 -8.47
C VAL A 96 1.01 -24.88 -9.73
N THR A 97 -0.01 -24.11 -10.10
CA THR A 97 -0.85 -24.32 -11.27
C THR A 97 -0.81 -23.08 -12.16
N ARG A 98 -0.60 -23.26 -13.46
CA ARG A 98 -0.71 -22.20 -14.44
C ARG A 98 -2.18 -21.93 -14.74
N LEU A 99 -2.61 -20.66 -14.67
CA LEU A 99 -4.00 -20.23 -14.90
C LEU A 99 -4.23 -19.68 -16.30
N THR A 100 -3.24 -18.98 -16.87
CA THR A 100 -3.28 -18.49 -18.24
C THR A 100 -2.18 -19.14 -19.06
N SER A 101 -2.45 -19.44 -20.36
CA SER A 101 -1.53 -20.20 -21.22
C SER A 101 -1.29 -19.52 -22.56
N THR A 102 -1.39 -18.21 -22.60
CA THR A 102 -1.26 -17.43 -23.82
C THR A 102 0.21 -17.12 -24.13
N ALA A 103 0.52 -16.84 -25.40
CA ALA A 103 1.82 -16.31 -25.79
C ALA A 103 1.92 -14.79 -25.53
N SER A 104 1.09 -14.28 -24.62
CA SER A 104 0.95 -12.88 -24.24
C SER A 104 1.63 -12.60 -22.89
N GLU A 105 1.85 -11.33 -22.62
CA GLU A 105 2.31 -10.83 -21.33
C GLU A 105 1.09 -10.44 -20.50
N ASP A 106 0.89 -11.09 -19.37
CA ASP A 106 -0.15 -10.80 -18.40
C ASP A 106 0.43 -10.03 -17.20
N SER A 107 -0.29 -9.03 -16.73
CA SER A 107 0.17 -8.15 -15.64
C SER A 107 -1.01 -7.55 -14.86
N ASP A 108 -0.69 -6.82 -13.78
CA ASP A 108 -1.62 -6.03 -12.97
C ASP A 108 -2.89 -6.81 -12.54
N PRO A 109 -2.76 -7.99 -11.92
CA PRO A 109 -3.90 -8.76 -11.49
C PRO A 109 -4.62 -8.08 -10.31
N ARG A 110 -5.97 -8.11 -10.33
CA ARG A 110 -6.84 -7.58 -9.27
C ARG A 110 -7.93 -8.59 -8.93
N LEU A 111 -8.04 -8.96 -7.67
CA LEU A 111 -9.03 -9.93 -7.19
C LEU A 111 -10.41 -9.27 -7.06
N SER A 112 -11.47 -9.96 -7.50
CA SER A 112 -12.85 -9.53 -7.26
C SER A 112 -13.17 -9.53 -5.75
N PRO A 113 -14.15 -8.72 -5.29
CA PRO A 113 -14.49 -8.64 -3.86
C PRO A 113 -14.88 -9.98 -3.22
N ASP A 114 -15.47 -10.88 -4.00
CA ASP A 114 -15.85 -12.24 -3.57
C ASP A 114 -14.72 -13.28 -3.70
N GLY A 115 -13.57 -12.86 -4.26
CA GLY A 115 -12.41 -13.74 -4.48
C GLY A 115 -12.54 -14.76 -5.59
N SER A 116 -13.64 -14.75 -6.38
CA SER A 116 -13.90 -15.76 -7.41
C SER A 116 -13.30 -15.46 -8.78
N LYS A 117 -12.90 -14.19 -9.03
CA LYS A 117 -12.38 -13.74 -10.33
C LYS A 117 -11.14 -12.88 -10.18
N VAL A 118 -10.34 -12.85 -11.24
CA VAL A 118 -9.17 -11.95 -11.35
C VAL A 118 -9.33 -11.13 -12.62
N ALA A 119 -9.38 -9.80 -12.48
CA ALA A 119 -9.18 -8.88 -13.59
C ALA A 119 -7.67 -8.70 -13.79
N PHE A 120 -7.21 -8.67 -15.03
CA PHE A 120 -5.79 -8.52 -15.35
C PHE A 120 -5.61 -7.85 -16.71
N VAL A 121 -4.43 -7.34 -16.93
CA VAL A 121 -4.02 -6.69 -18.18
C VAL A 121 -3.27 -7.71 -19.02
N SER A 122 -3.60 -7.81 -20.33
CA SER A 122 -2.92 -8.72 -21.26
C SER A 122 -2.81 -8.11 -22.65
N ASN A 123 -1.75 -8.44 -23.38
CA ASN A 123 -1.59 -8.06 -24.79
C ASN A 123 -2.05 -9.14 -25.78
N LEU A 124 -2.84 -10.12 -25.31
CA LEU A 124 -3.33 -11.24 -26.11
C LEU A 124 -4.09 -10.83 -27.37
N GLY A 125 -4.82 -9.70 -27.34
CA GLY A 125 -5.55 -9.16 -28.47
C GLY A 125 -4.71 -8.35 -29.47
N GLY A 126 -3.41 -8.22 -29.24
CA GLY A 126 -2.49 -7.44 -30.08
C GLY A 126 -2.14 -6.04 -29.51
N ASN A 127 -2.96 -5.51 -28.63
CA ASN A 127 -2.72 -4.34 -27.81
C ASN A 127 -2.98 -4.69 -26.32
N THR A 128 -2.74 -3.73 -25.45
CA THR A 128 -2.95 -3.92 -24.01
C THR A 128 -4.42 -3.70 -23.67
N ASP A 129 -5.08 -4.76 -23.22
CA ASP A 129 -6.50 -4.78 -22.85
C ASP A 129 -6.72 -5.43 -21.49
N ILE A 130 -7.94 -5.25 -20.97
CA ILE A 130 -8.38 -5.85 -19.71
C ILE A 130 -9.11 -7.15 -20.00
N TYR A 131 -8.76 -8.17 -19.22
CA TYR A 131 -9.36 -9.50 -19.22
C TYR A 131 -9.84 -9.86 -17.81
N VAL A 132 -10.81 -10.77 -17.74
CA VAL A 132 -11.28 -11.37 -16.49
C VAL A 132 -11.13 -12.87 -16.59
N LEU A 133 -10.43 -13.47 -15.63
CA LEU A 133 -10.34 -14.90 -15.39
C LEU A 133 -11.31 -15.29 -14.27
N ASP A 134 -12.19 -16.22 -14.53
CA ASP A 134 -13.02 -16.88 -13.52
C ASP A 134 -12.22 -18.06 -12.93
N LEU A 135 -11.92 -18.03 -11.64
CA LEU A 135 -11.06 -19.01 -10.97
C LEU A 135 -11.73 -20.38 -10.77
N ILE A 136 -13.06 -20.45 -10.87
CA ILE A 136 -13.82 -21.70 -10.72
C ILE A 136 -13.89 -22.44 -12.04
N SER A 137 -14.28 -21.73 -13.11
CA SER A 137 -14.46 -22.33 -14.45
C SER A 137 -13.19 -22.29 -15.30
N ASN A 138 -12.17 -21.52 -14.90
CA ASN A 138 -10.95 -21.20 -15.67
C ASN A 138 -11.25 -20.52 -17.02
N LEU A 139 -12.41 -19.85 -17.15
CA LEU A 139 -12.75 -19.10 -18.33
C LEU A 139 -12.10 -17.72 -18.31
N VAL A 140 -11.41 -17.36 -19.40
CA VAL A 140 -10.86 -16.03 -19.64
C VAL A 140 -11.78 -15.28 -20.60
N THR A 141 -12.25 -14.09 -20.22
CA THR A 141 -13.09 -13.20 -21.01
C THR A 141 -12.34 -11.88 -21.27
N ARG A 142 -12.27 -11.46 -22.54
CA ARG A 142 -11.77 -10.12 -22.91
C ARG A 142 -12.85 -9.10 -22.57
N VAL A 143 -12.53 -8.07 -21.78
CA VAL A 143 -13.48 -7.05 -21.32
C VAL A 143 -13.37 -5.79 -22.16
N THR A 144 -12.15 -5.40 -22.58
CA THR A 144 -11.94 -4.25 -23.45
C THR A 144 -11.29 -4.66 -24.77
N ASP A 145 -11.57 -3.88 -25.83
CA ASP A 145 -11.10 -4.16 -27.19
C ASP A 145 -10.79 -2.87 -27.98
N ALA A 146 -10.62 -1.75 -27.29
CA ALA A 146 -10.25 -0.49 -27.94
C ALA A 146 -8.87 -0.60 -28.61
N PRO A 147 -8.60 0.16 -29.70
CA PRO A 147 -7.33 0.06 -30.41
C PRO A 147 -6.13 0.56 -29.59
N ASP A 148 -6.35 1.40 -28.60
CA ASP A 148 -5.34 1.94 -27.69
C ASP A 148 -5.32 1.21 -26.35
N LYS A 149 -4.34 1.53 -25.52
CA LYS A 149 -4.07 0.87 -24.24
C LYS A 149 -5.20 1.08 -23.22
N ASP A 150 -5.66 -0.02 -22.64
CA ASP A 150 -6.51 -0.07 -21.44
C ASP A 150 -5.73 -0.77 -20.30
N SER A 151 -5.73 -0.21 -19.09
CA SER A 151 -4.96 -0.71 -17.94
C SER A 151 -5.53 -0.31 -16.59
N ALA A 152 -4.86 -0.71 -15.50
CA ALA A 152 -5.22 -0.42 -14.12
C ALA A 152 -6.69 -0.77 -13.78
N PRO A 153 -7.13 -2.03 -13.93
CA PRO A 153 -8.49 -2.43 -13.59
C PRO A 153 -8.76 -2.34 -12.09
N SER A 154 -9.96 -1.88 -11.72
CA SER A 154 -10.42 -1.83 -10.34
C SER A 154 -11.88 -2.27 -10.25
N TRP A 155 -12.17 -3.21 -9.35
CA TRP A 155 -13.48 -3.79 -9.20
C TRP A 155 -14.47 -2.89 -8.46
N SER A 156 -15.71 -2.86 -8.93
CA SER A 156 -16.84 -2.35 -8.14
C SER A 156 -17.12 -3.26 -6.94
N PRO A 157 -17.69 -2.73 -5.83
CA PRO A 157 -17.95 -3.52 -4.62
C PRO A 157 -18.91 -4.70 -4.84
N ASP A 158 -19.79 -4.65 -5.85
CA ASP A 158 -20.69 -5.71 -6.23
C ASP A 158 -20.04 -6.77 -7.17
N GLY A 159 -18.78 -6.54 -7.60
CA GLY A 159 -18.05 -7.41 -8.52
C GLY A 159 -18.64 -7.52 -9.92
N GLN A 160 -19.54 -6.60 -10.34
CA GLN A 160 -20.20 -6.63 -11.64
C GLN A 160 -19.62 -5.67 -12.66
N ARG A 161 -18.81 -4.69 -12.21
CA ARG A 161 -18.21 -3.65 -13.06
C ARG A 161 -16.73 -3.49 -12.76
N LEU A 162 -16.02 -2.93 -13.73
CA LEU A 162 -14.62 -2.51 -13.61
C LEU A 162 -14.50 -1.02 -13.95
N ALA A 163 -13.75 -0.28 -13.13
CA ALA A 163 -13.15 0.98 -13.52
C ALA A 163 -11.77 0.70 -14.11
N PHE A 164 -11.33 1.51 -15.07
CA PHE A 164 -10.04 1.35 -15.73
C PHE A 164 -9.58 2.66 -16.36
N GLU A 165 -8.31 2.78 -16.65
CA GLU A 165 -7.75 3.86 -17.43
C GLU A 165 -7.64 3.45 -18.90
N SER A 166 -7.98 4.37 -19.82
CA SER A 166 -7.93 4.14 -21.26
C SER A 166 -7.27 5.30 -21.99
N PHE A 167 -6.42 5.00 -22.96
CA PHE A 167 -5.73 6.03 -23.78
C PHE A 167 -6.46 6.33 -25.11
N ARG A 168 -7.66 5.77 -25.33
CA ARG A 168 -8.42 5.84 -26.59
C ARG A 168 -8.79 7.24 -27.05
N ASP A 169 -8.72 8.25 -26.18
CA ASP A 169 -9.05 9.64 -26.47
C ASP A 169 -7.80 10.54 -26.62
N GLY A 170 -6.60 9.95 -26.67
CA GLY A 170 -5.33 10.67 -26.87
C GLY A 170 -4.62 11.08 -25.56
N ASN A 171 -5.26 10.91 -24.41
CA ASN A 171 -4.71 10.93 -23.07
C ASN A 171 -5.41 9.85 -22.22
N PHE A 172 -4.87 9.54 -21.05
CA PHE A 172 -5.55 8.61 -20.14
C PHE A 172 -6.77 9.28 -19.52
N GLU A 173 -7.88 8.55 -19.55
CA GLU A 173 -9.15 8.91 -18.93
C GLU A 173 -9.75 7.71 -18.19
N ILE A 174 -10.59 7.97 -17.19
CA ILE A 174 -11.24 6.92 -16.42
C ILE A 174 -12.53 6.49 -17.11
N TYR A 175 -12.64 5.19 -17.31
CA TYR A 175 -13.80 4.50 -17.86
C TYR A 175 -14.38 3.50 -16.87
N VAL A 176 -15.63 3.16 -17.06
CA VAL A 176 -16.32 2.06 -16.36
C VAL A 176 -16.98 1.14 -17.40
N THR A 177 -16.97 -0.16 -17.14
CA THR A 177 -17.60 -1.19 -17.98
C THR A 177 -18.19 -2.30 -17.13
N ASN A 178 -19.17 -3.04 -17.66
CA ASN A 178 -19.56 -4.34 -17.11
C ASN A 178 -18.45 -5.36 -17.34
N ILE A 179 -18.40 -6.41 -16.51
CA ILE A 179 -17.38 -7.47 -16.63
C ILE A 179 -17.47 -8.30 -17.91
N ASP A 180 -18.59 -8.24 -18.62
CA ASP A 180 -18.78 -8.83 -19.94
C ASP A 180 -18.34 -7.92 -21.11
N GLY A 181 -17.80 -6.72 -20.81
CA GLY A 181 -17.35 -5.73 -21.77
C GLY A 181 -18.45 -4.80 -22.32
N SER A 182 -19.69 -5.00 -21.91
CA SER A 182 -20.80 -4.12 -22.29
C SER A 182 -20.82 -2.82 -21.49
N ASN A 183 -21.54 -1.80 -21.98
CA ASN A 183 -21.76 -0.52 -21.28
C ASN A 183 -20.47 0.21 -20.88
N GLN A 184 -19.50 0.31 -21.80
CA GLN A 184 -18.30 1.13 -21.57
C GLN A 184 -18.66 2.61 -21.57
N ILE A 185 -18.41 3.30 -20.48
CA ILE A 185 -18.74 4.71 -20.25
C ILE A 185 -17.49 5.47 -19.82
N ARG A 186 -17.15 6.55 -20.54
CA ARG A 186 -16.12 7.52 -20.12
C ARG A 186 -16.66 8.37 -18.99
N LEU A 187 -15.93 8.47 -17.88
CA LEU A 187 -16.32 9.27 -16.71
C LEU A 187 -15.52 10.56 -16.54
N THR A 188 -14.30 10.62 -17.07
CA THR A 188 -13.47 11.84 -17.04
C THR A 188 -13.18 12.35 -18.42
N ASN A 189 -12.93 13.67 -18.53
CA ASN A 189 -12.63 14.35 -19.79
C ASN A 189 -11.82 15.62 -19.48
N ASP A 190 -10.56 15.45 -19.10
CA ASP A 190 -9.64 16.55 -18.81
C ASP A 190 -8.47 16.52 -19.79
N PRO A 191 -7.88 17.67 -20.19
CA PRO A 191 -6.65 17.66 -21.00
C PRO A 191 -5.45 17.00 -20.30
N ALA A 192 -5.45 16.93 -18.97
CA ALA A 192 -4.48 16.19 -18.20
C ALA A 192 -4.84 14.70 -18.17
N GLY A 193 -3.83 13.83 -17.96
CA GLY A 193 -4.07 12.40 -17.81
C GLY A 193 -4.70 12.08 -16.47
N ASP A 194 -5.75 11.28 -16.49
CA ASP A 194 -6.42 10.70 -15.33
C ASP A 194 -6.11 9.20 -15.27
N ASN A 195 -5.50 8.75 -14.15
CA ASN A 195 -4.85 7.44 -14.08
C ASN A 195 -5.18 6.71 -12.77
N ASN A 196 -4.88 5.41 -12.74
CA ASN A 196 -4.92 4.56 -11.53
C ASN A 196 -6.24 4.68 -10.74
N PRO A 197 -7.39 4.37 -11.35
CA PRO A 197 -8.66 4.38 -10.64
C PRO A 197 -8.72 3.28 -9.59
N VAL A 198 -9.16 3.60 -8.39
CA VAL A 198 -9.44 2.62 -7.33
C VAL A 198 -10.87 2.83 -6.84
N TRP A 199 -11.73 1.84 -7.10
CA TRP A 199 -13.12 1.89 -6.71
C TRP A 199 -13.27 1.76 -5.19
N SER A 200 -14.16 2.54 -4.61
CA SER A 200 -14.51 2.41 -3.18
C SER A 200 -15.10 1.03 -2.87
N PRO A 201 -14.73 0.38 -1.76
CA PRO A 201 -15.30 -0.92 -1.41
C PRO A 201 -16.76 -0.84 -0.93
N THR A 202 -17.30 0.36 -0.69
CA THR A 202 -18.61 0.56 -0.05
C THR A 202 -19.56 1.49 -0.80
N SER A 203 -19.11 2.16 -1.86
CA SER A 203 -19.90 3.18 -2.57
C SER A 203 -19.58 3.26 -4.05
N ASP A 204 -20.40 3.99 -4.80
CA ASP A 204 -20.21 4.29 -6.23
C ASP A 204 -19.23 5.47 -6.44
N GLU A 205 -18.09 5.44 -5.75
CA GLU A 205 -17.03 6.43 -5.86
C GLU A 205 -15.70 5.78 -6.25
N ILE A 206 -14.92 6.50 -7.02
CA ILE A 206 -13.61 6.09 -7.52
C ILE A 206 -12.60 7.15 -7.14
N VAL A 207 -11.55 6.79 -6.41
CA VAL A 207 -10.37 7.66 -6.26
C VAL A 207 -9.44 7.42 -7.45
N PHE A 208 -8.85 8.48 -7.99
CA PHE A 208 -7.92 8.40 -9.09
C PHE A 208 -6.83 9.47 -8.97
N THR A 209 -5.76 9.35 -9.75
CA THR A 209 -4.68 10.34 -9.81
C THR A 209 -4.81 11.18 -11.07
N SER A 210 -4.54 12.49 -10.95
CA SER A 210 -4.51 13.41 -12.11
C SER A 210 -3.44 14.48 -11.92
N ASN A 211 -2.80 14.87 -13.01
CA ASN A 211 -1.81 15.95 -13.01
C ASN A 211 -2.37 17.32 -13.46
N ARG A 212 -3.70 17.51 -13.38
CA ARG A 212 -4.41 18.73 -13.83
C ARG A 212 -3.98 20.01 -13.10
N PHE A 213 -3.36 19.90 -11.92
CA PHE A 213 -2.79 21.03 -11.16
C PHE A 213 -1.26 21.13 -11.22
N GLY A 214 -0.62 20.35 -12.11
CA GLY A 214 0.82 20.45 -12.39
C GLY A 214 1.67 19.32 -11.84
N ASN A 215 1.21 18.62 -10.80
CA ASN A 215 1.74 17.35 -10.29
C ASN A 215 0.58 16.37 -10.10
N ALA A 216 0.90 15.11 -9.84
CA ALA A 216 -0.13 14.12 -9.55
C ALA A 216 -0.76 14.41 -8.19
N ASP A 217 -2.07 14.59 -8.16
CA ASP A 217 -2.91 14.75 -6.98
C ASP A 217 -4.04 13.72 -7.01
N LEU A 218 -4.68 13.49 -5.85
CA LEU A 218 -5.82 12.58 -5.73
C LEU A 218 -7.12 13.32 -5.92
N PHE A 219 -8.01 12.69 -6.68
CA PHE A 219 -9.37 13.16 -6.95
C PHE A 219 -10.38 12.06 -6.64
N LEU A 220 -11.59 12.47 -6.27
CA LEU A 220 -12.74 11.61 -6.05
C LEU A 220 -13.75 11.81 -7.17
N LEU A 221 -14.09 10.75 -7.85
CA LEU A 221 -15.02 10.70 -8.97
C LEU A 221 -16.28 9.94 -8.56
N ASN A 222 -17.45 10.51 -8.77
CA ASN A 222 -18.73 9.83 -8.69
C ASN A 222 -19.14 9.30 -10.08
N LEU A 223 -19.95 8.24 -10.12
CA LEU A 223 -20.43 7.67 -11.39
C LEU A 223 -21.30 8.61 -12.24
N ASN A 224 -21.75 9.73 -11.67
CA ASN A 224 -22.42 10.79 -12.43
C ASN A 224 -21.44 11.75 -13.14
N GLY A 225 -20.12 11.50 -13.05
CA GLY A 225 -19.07 12.32 -13.64
C GLY A 225 -18.64 13.53 -12.80
N THR A 226 -19.15 13.67 -11.57
CA THR A 226 -18.69 14.74 -10.66
C THR A 226 -17.31 14.40 -10.09
N VAL A 227 -16.36 15.32 -10.24
CA VAL A 227 -15.00 15.21 -9.72
C VAL A 227 -14.79 16.19 -8.58
N ASP A 228 -14.28 15.70 -7.46
CA ASP A 228 -13.91 16.48 -6.27
C ASP A 228 -12.42 16.31 -5.97
N THR A 229 -11.73 17.40 -5.60
CA THR A 229 -10.30 17.35 -5.28
C THR A 229 -10.11 16.84 -3.85
N LEU A 230 -9.26 15.84 -3.66
CA LEU A 230 -8.89 15.33 -2.35
C LEU A 230 -7.59 15.94 -1.83
N THR A 231 -6.56 16.01 -2.66
CA THR A 231 -5.25 16.53 -2.27
C THR A 231 -4.77 17.64 -3.20
N THR A 232 -3.85 18.47 -2.72
CA THR A 232 -3.16 19.53 -3.48
C THR A 232 -1.77 19.74 -2.88
N ASN A 233 -1.07 18.67 -2.58
CA ASN A 233 0.26 18.73 -1.98
C ASN A 233 1.31 19.24 -3.00
N PRO A 234 2.42 19.88 -2.55
CA PRO A 234 3.47 20.29 -3.47
C PRO A 234 4.18 19.16 -4.20
N GLY A 235 4.23 17.97 -3.61
CA GLY A 235 4.79 16.75 -4.21
C GLY A 235 3.70 15.86 -4.81
N PRO A 236 4.07 14.92 -5.71
CA PRO A 236 3.11 13.98 -6.30
C PRO A 236 2.48 13.06 -5.25
N ASP A 237 1.16 12.92 -5.32
CA ASP A 237 0.36 11.99 -4.54
C ASP A 237 -0.06 10.82 -5.43
N ASN A 238 0.28 9.59 -5.02
CA ASN A 238 0.06 8.39 -5.85
C ASN A 238 -0.40 7.20 -5.00
N ASN A 239 -0.70 6.09 -5.70
CA ASN A 239 -1.01 4.79 -5.11
C ASN A 239 -2.11 4.86 -4.03
N PRO A 240 -3.29 5.40 -4.35
CA PRO A 240 -4.38 5.45 -3.40
C PRO A 240 -4.91 4.04 -3.08
N ALA A 241 -5.26 3.81 -1.81
CA ALA A 241 -5.88 2.58 -1.34
C ALA A 241 -6.99 2.89 -0.33
N TRP A 242 -8.21 2.43 -0.61
CA TRP A 242 -9.34 2.62 0.29
C TRP A 242 -9.22 1.73 1.53
N SER A 243 -9.58 2.27 2.69
CA SER A 243 -9.87 1.45 3.87
C SER A 243 -11.10 0.57 3.62
N PRO A 244 -11.17 -0.65 4.18
CA PRO A 244 -12.30 -1.56 3.92
C PRO A 244 -13.68 -1.00 4.28
N ASP A 245 -13.73 -0.03 5.21
CA ASP A 245 -14.96 0.68 5.59
C ASP A 245 -15.32 1.85 4.66
N GLY A 246 -14.46 2.17 3.67
CA GLY A 246 -14.67 3.25 2.71
C GLY A 246 -14.58 4.66 3.29
N THR A 247 -14.05 4.84 4.51
CA THR A 247 -13.99 6.16 5.16
C THR A 247 -12.67 6.89 4.97
N ARG A 248 -11.58 6.16 4.72
CA ARG A 248 -10.24 6.71 4.57
C ARG A 248 -9.55 6.19 3.32
N ILE A 249 -8.64 6.99 2.79
CA ILE A 249 -7.76 6.62 1.68
C ILE A 249 -6.32 6.75 2.18
N ALA A 250 -5.57 5.66 2.10
CA ALA A 250 -4.12 5.68 2.25
C ALA A 250 -3.50 6.04 0.91
N TYR A 251 -2.41 6.78 0.93
CA TYR A 251 -1.71 7.18 -0.28
C TYR A 251 -0.25 7.52 0.01
N GLN A 252 0.52 7.67 -1.05
CA GLN A 252 1.94 7.94 -1.01
C GLN A 252 2.20 9.37 -1.49
N ILE A 253 2.88 10.18 -0.67
CA ILE A 253 3.38 11.51 -1.06
C ILE A 253 4.86 11.40 -1.37
N PHE A 254 5.26 11.83 -2.55
CA PHE A 254 6.67 11.92 -2.92
C PHE A 254 7.25 13.31 -2.63
N SER A 255 8.47 13.34 -2.09
CA SER A 255 9.26 14.55 -1.88
C SER A 255 10.73 14.27 -2.16
N SER A 256 11.24 14.72 -3.29
CA SER A 256 12.60 14.44 -3.75
C SER A 256 12.91 12.93 -3.83
N ASP A 257 13.73 12.40 -2.92
CA ASP A 257 14.19 11.01 -2.93
C ASP A 257 13.52 10.13 -1.86
N VAL A 258 12.47 10.64 -1.21
CA VAL A 258 11.73 9.94 -0.15
C VAL A 258 10.23 9.95 -0.42
N SER A 259 9.53 9.01 0.18
CA SER A 259 8.07 9.03 0.16
C SER A 259 7.51 8.87 1.57
N GLN A 260 6.31 9.37 1.76
CA GLN A 260 5.56 9.26 3.01
C GLN A 260 4.24 8.54 2.75
N ILE A 261 3.80 7.76 3.71
CA ILE A 261 2.46 7.17 3.70
C ILE A 261 1.55 8.05 4.56
N CYS A 262 0.50 8.55 3.93
CA CYS A 262 -0.49 9.41 4.58
C CYS A 262 -1.89 8.82 4.44
N LEU A 263 -2.75 9.19 5.35
CA LEU A 263 -4.18 8.91 5.34
C LEU A 263 -4.95 10.21 5.09
N ILE A 264 -5.99 10.14 4.28
CA ILE A 264 -6.96 11.21 4.15
C ILE A 264 -8.36 10.68 4.48
N ASP A 265 -9.09 11.40 5.32
CA ASP A 265 -10.53 11.15 5.56
C ASP A 265 -11.32 11.68 4.37
N ARG A 266 -12.12 10.80 3.76
CA ARG A 266 -12.83 11.15 2.51
C ARG A 266 -13.87 12.25 2.67
N PHE A 267 -14.45 12.44 3.87
CA PHE A 267 -15.50 13.40 4.11
C PHE A 267 -14.97 14.76 4.56
N THR A 268 -14.04 14.75 5.52
CA THR A 268 -13.47 15.97 6.10
C THR A 268 -12.25 16.47 5.35
N LYS A 269 -11.64 15.61 4.52
CA LYS A 269 -10.36 15.84 3.82
C LYS A 269 -9.20 16.11 4.78
N THR A 270 -9.35 15.70 6.04
CA THR A 270 -8.27 15.79 7.02
C THR A 270 -7.19 14.78 6.70
N GLN A 271 -5.96 15.25 6.60
CA GLN A 271 -4.79 14.44 6.29
C GLN A 271 -3.97 14.15 7.55
N ASN A 272 -3.44 12.92 7.65
CA ASN A 272 -2.51 12.50 8.70
C ASN A 272 -1.47 11.56 8.11
N CYS A 273 -0.17 11.90 8.23
CA CYS A 273 0.90 11.05 7.73
C CYS A 273 1.40 10.11 8.83
N LEU A 274 1.41 8.80 8.51
CA LEU A 274 1.85 7.74 9.40
C LEU A 274 3.36 7.65 9.48
N THR A 275 4.06 8.07 8.42
CA THR A 275 5.52 8.05 8.35
C THR A 275 6.07 9.47 8.32
N GLN A 276 7.17 9.70 9.06
CA GLN A 276 7.86 10.99 9.12
C GLN A 276 9.37 10.86 8.87
N ASN A 277 9.85 9.64 8.64
CA ASN A 277 11.24 9.33 8.39
C ASN A 277 11.58 9.47 6.89
N MET A 278 12.87 9.57 6.61
CA MET A 278 13.41 9.63 5.26
C MET A 278 13.56 8.22 4.69
N ASP A 279 12.46 7.61 4.24
CA ASP A 279 12.44 6.29 3.60
C ASP A 279 11.70 6.36 2.27
N VAL A 280 11.84 5.34 1.44
CA VAL A 280 11.03 5.12 0.25
C VAL A 280 10.09 3.97 0.53
N TYR A 281 8.84 4.30 0.78
CA TYR A 281 7.76 3.33 0.94
C TYR A 281 7.07 3.09 -0.40
N GLU A 282 6.70 1.86 -0.67
CA GLU A 282 5.90 1.49 -1.84
C GLU A 282 4.41 1.38 -1.45
N ALA A 283 3.54 1.15 -2.42
CA ALA A 283 2.08 1.19 -2.33
C ALA A 283 1.48 0.63 -1.03
N PRO A 284 0.66 1.41 -0.32
CA PRO A 284 0.02 0.97 0.92
C PRO A 284 -1.13 0.00 0.67
N VAL A 285 -1.22 -1.06 1.49
CA VAL A 285 -2.30 -2.05 1.41
C VAL A 285 -2.97 -2.23 2.77
N TRP A 286 -4.27 -2.00 2.83
CA TRP A 286 -5.05 -2.18 4.05
C TRP A 286 -5.26 -3.66 4.40
N SER A 287 -5.14 -3.97 5.68
CA SER A 287 -5.60 -5.26 6.20
C SER A 287 -7.12 -5.39 6.08
N PRO A 288 -7.68 -6.61 5.95
CA PRO A 288 -9.12 -6.82 5.78
C PRO A 288 -9.98 -6.23 6.91
N ASN A 289 -9.43 -6.11 8.13
CA ASN A 289 -10.11 -5.53 9.28
C ASN A 289 -9.94 -4.00 9.40
N GLY A 290 -9.19 -3.35 8.49
CA GLY A 290 -8.97 -1.90 8.48
C GLY A 290 -8.11 -1.36 9.61
N LEU A 291 -7.42 -2.22 10.37
CA LEU A 291 -6.57 -1.80 11.48
C LEU A 291 -5.12 -1.51 11.07
N TRP A 292 -4.61 -2.21 10.06
CA TRP A 292 -3.22 -2.14 9.65
C TRP A 292 -3.06 -1.74 8.19
N LEU A 293 -1.99 -1.01 7.92
CA LEU A 293 -1.45 -0.77 6.59
C LEU A 293 -0.12 -1.49 6.44
N ALA A 294 0.01 -2.34 5.41
CA ALA A 294 1.27 -2.92 5.01
C ALA A 294 1.88 -2.09 3.89
N VAL A 295 3.16 -1.79 3.99
CA VAL A 295 3.97 -1.10 2.98
C VAL A 295 5.33 -1.73 2.87
N THR A 296 5.90 -1.77 1.68
CA THR A 296 7.30 -2.16 1.48
C THR A 296 8.21 -0.97 1.74
N SER A 297 9.24 -1.16 2.57
CA SER A 297 10.29 -0.17 2.86
C SER A 297 11.57 -0.55 2.16
N SER A 298 12.04 0.34 1.28
CA SER A 298 13.28 0.09 0.51
C SER A 298 14.54 0.27 1.34
N GLN A 299 14.56 1.19 2.32
CA GLN A 299 15.75 1.44 3.14
C GLN A 299 15.98 0.37 4.18
N THR A 300 14.90 -0.11 4.82
CA THR A 300 15.01 -1.16 5.83
C THR A 300 14.93 -2.57 5.26
N ALA A 301 14.68 -2.69 3.95
CA ALA A 301 14.47 -3.98 3.26
C ALA A 301 13.47 -4.87 4.02
N SER A 302 12.30 -4.30 4.34
CA SER A 302 11.27 -4.94 5.17
C SER A 302 9.86 -4.61 4.70
N ILE A 303 8.87 -5.34 5.21
CA ILE A 303 7.47 -4.89 5.17
C ILE A 303 7.19 -4.18 6.50
N ALA A 304 6.81 -2.91 6.44
CA ALA A 304 6.38 -2.15 7.60
C ALA A 304 4.85 -2.20 7.73
N LEU A 305 4.36 -2.52 8.91
CA LEU A 305 2.93 -2.48 9.24
C LEU A 305 2.68 -1.29 10.16
N PHE A 306 1.81 -0.39 9.74
CA PHE A 306 1.39 0.77 10.52
C PHE A 306 -0.03 0.57 11.02
N ASN A 307 -0.25 0.69 12.33
CA ASN A 307 -1.59 0.71 12.90
C ASN A 307 -2.25 2.06 12.60
N ALA A 308 -3.40 2.02 11.95
CA ALA A 308 -4.11 3.21 11.49
C ALA A 308 -4.87 3.96 12.61
N GLN A 309 -4.86 3.47 13.85
CA GLN A 309 -5.51 4.08 15.01
C GLN A 309 -4.54 4.74 15.97
N ASP A 310 -3.43 4.05 16.30
CA ASP A 310 -2.48 4.50 17.33
C ASP A 310 -1.07 4.75 16.79
N ASN A 311 -0.84 4.59 15.49
CA ASN A 311 0.44 4.72 14.81
C ASN A 311 1.53 3.74 15.33
N SER A 312 1.17 2.69 16.05
CA SER A 312 2.13 1.64 16.39
C SER A 312 2.62 0.92 15.12
N THR A 313 3.84 0.39 15.18
CA THR A 313 4.48 -0.22 14.01
C THR A 313 5.00 -1.62 14.32
N ILE A 314 4.90 -2.51 13.32
CA ILE A 314 5.52 -3.82 13.30
C ILE A 314 6.39 -3.91 12.05
N GLN A 315 7.57 -4.52 12.16
CA GLN A 315 8.45 -4.76 11.02
C GLN A 315 8.52 -6.27 10.75
N ILE A 316 8.20 -6.65 9.52
CA ILE A 316 8.41 -8.00 8.99
C ILE A 316 9.75 -7.98 8.26
N TYR A 317 10.73 -8.65 8.84
CA TYR A 317 12.10 -8.63 8.33
C TYR A 317 12.72 -10.02 8.36
N GLN A 318 13.46 -10.37 7.30
CA GLN A 318 14.34 -11.52 7.25
C GLN A 318 15.63 -11.16 6.54
N GLN A 319 16.75 -11.50 7.15
CA GLN A 319 18.06 -11.23 6.56
C GLN A 319 18.25 -11.94 5.21
N GLY A 320 18.75 -11.21 4.22
CA GLY A 320 19.08 -11.75 2.90
C GLY A 320 17.93 -11.74 1.90
N ILE A 321 16.78 -11.18 2.26
CA ILE A 321 15.69 -10.90 1.31
C ILE A 321 15.41 -9.40 1.27
N GLU A 322 15.03 -8.90 0.10
CA GLU A 322 14.66 -7.50 -0.12
C GLU A 322 13.23 -7.45 -0.66
N PRO A 323 12.22 -7.20 0.19
CA PRO A 323 10.85 -7.02 -0.27
C PRO A 323 10.73 -5.92 -1.33
N ARG A 324 9.84 -6.14 -2.30
CA ARG A 324 9.55 -5.23 -3.42
C ARG A 324 8.07 -5.23 -3.73
N GLY A 325 7.58 -4.10 -4.25
CA GLY A 325 6.22 -3.97 -4.73
C GLY A 325 5.15 -4.11 -3.64
N GLU A 326 3.95 -4.35 -4.08
CA GLU A 326 2.75 -4.39 -3.26
C GLU A 326 2.60 -5.76 -2.57
N PRO A 327 2.52 -5.82 -1.21
CA PRO A 327 2.18 -7.05 -0.51
C PRO A 327 0.67 -7.31 -0.56
N ALA A 328 0.24 -8.55 -0.28
CA ALA A 328 -1.18 -8.85 -0.12
C ALA A 328 -1.46 -9.56 1.21
N TRP A 329 -2.58 -9.20 1.81
CA TRP A 329 -3.05 -9.81 3.06
C TRP A 329 -3.78 -11.12 2.82
N SER A 330 -3.60 -12.07 3.72
CA SER A 330 -4.52 -13.21 3.81
C SER A 330 -5.90 -12.73 4.25
N PRO A 331 -6.99 -13.40 3.82
CA PRO A 331 -8.37 -13.00 4.16
C PRO A 331 -8.64 -12.94 5.67
N ASP A 332 -7.92 -13.75 6.48
CA ASP A 332 -8.00 -13.74 7.93
C ASP A 332 -7.20 -12.58 8.58
N GLY A 333 -6.41 -11.84 7.78
CA GLY A 333 -5.57 -10.74 8.25
C GLY A 333 -4.38 -11.16 9.13
N LEU A 334 -4.07 -12.45 9.21
CA LEU A 334 -2.98 -12.96 10.07
C LEU A 334 -1.64 -13.08 9.35
N ARG A 335 -1.66 -13.09 8.01
CA ARG A 335 -0.49 -13.32 7.16
C ARG A 335 -0.42 -12.31 6.03
N LEU A 336 0.78 -12.17 5.50
CA LEU A 336 1.06 -11.47 4.25
C LEU A 336 1.67 -12.43 3.24
N VAL A 337 1.42 -12.19 1.96
CA VAL A 337 2.24 -12.67 0.85
C VAL A 337 2.90 -11.45 0.19
N PHE A 338 4.16 -11.58 -0.18
CA PHE A 338 4.92 -10.51 -0.81
C PHE A 338 6.00 -11.07 -1.74
N GLN A 339 6.39 -10.27 -2.71
CA GLN A 339 7.56 -10.56 -3.54
C GLN A 339 8.82 -9.97 -2.90
N ALA A 340 9.93 -10.67 -3.04
CA ALA A 340 11.22 -10.18 -2.59
C ALA A 340 12.36 -10.63 -3.50
N GLN A 341 13.38 -9.79 -3.59
CA GLN A 341 14.62 -10.12 -4.28
C GLN A 341 15.46 -11.04 -3.39
N VAL A 342 15.88 -12.17 -3.93
CA VAL A 342 16.80 -13.12 -3.30
C VAL A 342 17.66 -13.79 -4.39
N ASP A 343 18.98 -13.84 -4.19
CA ASP A 343 19.93 -14.48 -5.11
C ASP A 343 19.78 -14.05 -6.59
N GLY A 344 19.38 -12.79 -6.84
CA GLY A 344 19.17 -12.22 -8.17
C GLY A 344 17.82 -12.55 -8.83
N SER A 345 16.92 -13.25 -8.14
CA SER A 345 15.56 -13.59 -8.60
C SER A 345 14.50 -12.91 -7.74
N LEU A 346 13.33 -12.60 -8.33
CA LEU A 346 12.15 -12.20 -7.58
C LEU A 346 11.33 -13.45 -7.25
N GLU A 347 11.10 -13.66 -5.96
CA GLU A 347 10.37 -14.81 -5.43
C GLU A 347 9.28 -14.39 -4.47
N LEU A 348 8.31 -15.27 -4.25
CA LEU A 348 7.23 -15.02 -3.30
C LEU A 348 7.54 -15.63 -1.94
N PHE A 349 7.15 -14.88 -0.92
CA PHE A 349 7.26 -15.25 0.48
C PHE A 349 5.93 -15.04 1.19
N THR A 350 5.66 -15.88 2.19
CA THR A 350 4.59 -15.62 3.16
C THR A 350 5.19 -15.26 4.51
N ALA A 351 4.52 -14.37 5.24
CA ALA A 351 4.90 -14.00 6.60
C ALA A 351 3.73 -14.17 7.57
N LEU A 352 3.96 -14.80 8.72
CA LEU A 352 3.03 -14.83 9.84
C LEU A 352 3.31 -13.63 10.76
N ILE A 353 2.37 -12.71 10.88
CA ILE A 353 2.58 -11.43 11.57
C ILE A 353 2.91 -11.62 13.05
N ALA A 354 2.21 -12.54 13.73
CA ALA A 354 2.36 -12.74 15.16
C ALA A 354 3.76 -13.21 15.60
N THR A 355 4.48 -13.92 14.73
CA THR A 355 5.79 -14.53 15.06
C THR A 355 6.92 -13.98 14.22
N ASN A 356 6.62 -13.18 13.20
CA ASN A 356 7.57 -12.76 12.16
C ASN A 356 8.23 -13.97 11.43
N GLU A 357 7.52 -15.10 11.36
CA GLU A 357 7.97 -16.27 10.61
C GLU A 357 7.78 -16.01 9.12
N VAL A 358 8.86 -16.03 8.33
CA VAL A 358 8.86 -15.79 6.90
C VAL A 358 9.26 -17.06 6.17
N ASN A 359 8.44 -17.49 5.20
CA ASN A 359 8.65 -18.70 4.42
C ASN A 359 8.64 -18.39 2.92
N ARG A 360 9.65 -18.88 2.19
CA ARG A 360 9.69 -18.81 0.72
C ARG A 360 8.72 -19.83 0.13
N ILE A 361 7.85 -19.41 -0.79
CA ILE A 361 6.84 -20.27 -1.43
C ILE A 361 7.06 -20.49 -2.92
N THR A 362 8.00 -19.77 -3.55
CA THR A 362 8.45 -20.05 -4.92
C THR A 362 9.97 -20.19 -4.95
N SER A 363 10.49 -21.08 -5.81
CA SER A 363 11.94 -21.33 -5.96
C SER A 363 12.35 -21.69 -7.39
N VAL A 364 11.44 -21.55 -8.35
CA VAL A 364 11.68 -21.89 -9.75
C VAL A 364 12.03 -20.61 -10.51
N GLY A 365 13.07 -20.64 -11.32
CA GLY A 365 13.61 -19.50 -12.04
C GLY A 365 12.57 -18.69 -12.81
N GLY A 366 12.86 -17.42 -13.01
CA GLY A 366 11.99 -16.41 -13.58
C GLY A 366 11.62 -15.34 -12.56
N THR A 367 10.79 -14.38 -12.97
CA THR A 367 10.25 -13.36 -12.10
C THR A 367 8.90 -13.81 -11.54
N ASN A 368 8.68 -13.70 -10.24
CA ASN A 368 7.41 -13.97 -9.58
C ASN A 368 6.96 -12.71 -8.85
N GLY A 369 5.77 -12.21 -9.11
CA GLY A 369 5.35 -10.93 -8.54
C GLY A 369 3.84 -10.71 -8.54
N SER A 370 3.45 -9.51 -8.06
CA SER A 370 2.05 -9.06 -7.95
C SER A 370 1.14 -10.11 -7.31
N PRO A 371 1.47 -10.60 -6.10
CA PRO A 371 0.68 -11.64 -5.45
C PRO A 371 -0.67 -11.11 -4.97
N LEU A 372 -1.69 -11.96 -5.08
CA LEU A 372 -3.02 -11.76 -4.51
C LEU A 372 -3.34 -12.98 -3.64
N TRP A 373 -4.04 -12.79 -2.52
CA TRP A 373 -4.45 -13.89 -1.66
C TRP A 373 -5.97 -14.08 -1.72
N THR A 374 -6.42 -15.24 -2.24
CA THR A 374 -7.85 -15.58 -2.32
C THR A 374 -8.32 -16.25 -1.05
N GLY A 375 -9.61 -16.11 -0.71
CA GLY A 375 -10.22 -16.77 0.45
C GLY A 375 -10.71 -18.20 0.18
N GLN A 376 -10.59 -18.70 -1.07
CA GLN A 376 -11.15 -19.98 -1.51
C GLN A 376 -10.05 -20.95 -1.90
#